data_8381eb2d2ef8549613545a97b8d8abf9
#
_entry.id   8381eb2d2ef8549613545a97b8d8abf9
#
_cell.length_a   1.000
_cell.length_b   1.000
_cell.length_c   1.000
_cell.angle_alpha   90.00
_cell.angle_beta   90.00
_cell.angle_gamma   90.00
#
_symmetry.space_group_name_H-M   'P 1'
#
loop_
_entity.id
_entity.type
_entity.pdbx_description
1 polymer ?
#
loop_
_entity_poly.entity_id
_entity_poly.type
_entity_poly.pdbx_seq_one_letter_code
_entity_poly.pdbx_strand_id
1 'polypeptide(L)'
;HDEVVHGKATIAQKMNGGYDGKFPQARAFYMYMYAHPGAKLNFMGNELAQLKEWCEKDELDWILLKFPVHEAFHKFMADLNQCYLKNSAFSQRDFSQDGFSWVDCHQEQKCMYLFERISGDQKILAVFNFSDEIQEYTLEKDYDGYELLLASDMVKYGGKKRYTKKEKVITGGKAVFKMGPFSARYYLVK
;
A
#
# COMPACT_ATOMS: atom_id res chain seq x y z
N HIS A 1 -16.04 5.33 6.60
CA HIS A 1 -15.99 5.43 8.06
C HIS A 1 -17.04 4.54 8.70
N ASP A 2 -18.20 4.40 8.11
CA ASP A 2 -19.32 3.62 8.66
C ASP A 2 -19.01 2.12 8.80
N GLU A 3 -17.99 1.64 8.10
CA GLU A 3 -17.58 0.23 8.15
C GLU A 3 -16.52 -0.07 9.22
N VAL A 4 -16.18 0.90 10.07
CA VAL A 4 -15.17 0.74 11.15
C VAL A 4 -15.67 1.16 12.52
N VAL A 5 -16.97 1.31 12.67
CA VAL A 5 -17.68 1.68 13.91
C VAL A 5 -18.95 0.84 14.09
N HIS A 6 -19.58 0.95 15.24
CA HIS A 6 -20.86 0.29 15.57
C HIS A 6 -20.81 -1.25 15.50
N GLY A 7 -19.74 -1.86 16.03
CA GLY A 7 -19.59 -3.31 16.08
C GLY A 7 -19.11 -3.95 14.77
N LYS A 8 -18.60 -3.14 13.82
CA LYS A 8 -18.12 -3.63 12.52
C LYS A 8 -16.62 -3.91 12.47
N ALA A 9 -15.90 -3.70 13.56
CA ALA A 9 -14.47 -3.83 13.74
C ALA A 9 -13.63 -2.77 12.97
N THR A 10 -12.46 -2.45 13.50
CA THR A 10 -11.51 -1.54 12.85
C THR A 10 -10.87 -2.17 11.62
N ILE A 11 -10.22 -1.37 10.78
CA ILE A 11 -9.48 -1.90 9.61
C ILE A 11 -8.45 -2.95 10.04
N ALA A 12 -7.69 -2.67 11.11
CA ALA A 12 -6.70 -3.62 11.62
C ALA A 12 -7.34 -4.93 12.12
N GLN A 13 -8.49 -4.85 12.78
CA GLN A 13 -9.20 -6.05 13.25
C GLN A 13 -9.73 -6.92 12.12
N LYS A 14 -10.15 -6.30 11.00
CA LYS A 14 -10.68 -7.02 9.81
C LYS A 14 -9.61 -7.83 9.10
N MET A 15 -8.32 -7.55 9.33
CA MET A 15 -7.24 -8.34 8.74
C MET A 15 -7.18 -9.73 9.37
N ASN A 16 -6.87 -10.74 8.54
CA ASN A 16 -6.83 -12.14 8.95
C ASN A 16 -5.63 -12.48 9.83
N GLY A 17 -5.73 -13.58 10.56
CA GLY A 17 -4.66 -14.15 11.36
C GLY A 17 -4.46 -13.47 12.72
N GLY A 18 -3.36 -13.83 13.39
CA GLY A 18 -2.98 -13.28 14.67
C GLY A 18 -2.50 -11.82 14.58
N TYR A 19 -2.23 -11.23 15.74
CA TYR A 19 -1.87 -9.83 15.89
C TYR A 19 -0.81 -9.35 14.89
N ASP A 20 0.34 -10.03 14.82
CA ASP A 20 1.45 -9.61 13.94
C ASP A 20 1.12 -9.74 12.44
N GLY A 21 0.26 -10.71 12.09
CA GLY A 21 -0.16 -10.97 10.71
C GLY A 21 -1.08 -9.90 10.13
N LYS A 22 -1.72 -9.09 10.98
CA LYS A 22 -2.64 -8.04 10.57
C LYS A 22 -1.95 -6.84 9.92
N PHE A 23 -0.77 -6.47 10.40
CA PHE A 23 -0.09 -5.25 9.96
C PHE A 23 0.43 -5.29 8.51
N PRO A 24 1.03 -6.39 7.99
CA PRO A 24 1.36 -6.47 6.57
C PRO A 24 0.15 -6.29 5.66
N GLN A 25 -0.97 -6.94 6.00
CA GLN A 25 -2.22 -6.83 5.24
C GLN A 25 -2.76 -5.41 5.27
N ALA A 26 -2.82 -4.79 6.46
CA ALA A 26 -3.27 -3.40 6.60
C ALA A 26 -2.40 -2.44 5.78
N ARG A 27 -1.06 -2.60 5.78
CA ARG A 27 -0.17 -1.77 4.96
C ARG A 27 -0.43 -1.93 3.46
N ALA A 28 -0.57 -3.17 2.98
CA ALA A 28 -0.88 -3.42 1.57
C ALA A 28 -2.26 -2.84 1.18
N PHE A 29 -3.26 -3.01 2.05
CA PHE A 29 -4.60 -2.45 1.87
C PHE A 29 -4.59 -0.92 1.79
N TYR A 30 -3.88 -0.23 2.71
CA TYR A 30 -3.79 1.23 2.67
C TYR A 30 -3.05 1.74 1.44
N MET A 31 -1.99 1.07 1.00
CA MET A 31 -1.35 1.41 -0.28
C MET A 31 -2.33 1.24 -1.44
N TYR A 32 -3.14 0.17 -1.47
CA TYR A 32 -4.16 0.01 -2.51
C TYR A 32 -5.17 1.17 -2.47
N MET A 33 -5.74 1.47 -1.31
CA MET A 33 -6.71 2.56 -1.14
C MET A 33 -6.14 3.91 -1.59
N TYR A 34 -4.88 4.22 -1.25
CA TYR A 34 -4.25 5.48 -1.62
C TYR A 34 -3.91 5.57 -3.10
N ALA A 35 -3.56 4.46 -3.73
CA ALA A 35 -3.26 4.44 -5.16
C ALA A 35 -4.50 4.34 -6.04
N HIS A 36 -5.57 3.68 -5.59
CA HIS A 36 -6.79 3.56 -6.37
C HIS A 36 -7.46 4.93 -6.57
N PRO A 37 -8.06 5.24 -7.74
CA PRO A 37 -8.76 6.50 -7.99
C PRO A 37 -9.86 6.80 -6.97
N GLY A 38 -10.12 8.07 -6.74
CA GLY A 38 -11.16 8.57 -5.85
C GLY A 38 -10.62 9.25 -4.60
N ALA A 39 -11.48 9.98 -3.87
CA ALA A 39 -11.13 10.67 -2.64
C ALA A 39 -10.68 9.69 -1.56
N LYS A 40 -9.64 10.07 -0.82
CA LYS A 40 -9.07 9.24 0.26
C LYS A 40 -9.76 9.54 1.56
N LEU A 41 -10.20 8.50 2.26
CA LEU A 41 -10.75 8.61 3.59
C LEU A 41 -10.00 7.66 4.54
N ASN A 42 -9.29 8.26 5.49
CA ASN A 42 -8.74 7.54 6.64
C ASN A 42 -9.44 8.04 7.90
N PHE A 43 -10.08 7.15 8.63
CA PHE A 43 -10.91 7.51 9.77
C PHE A 43 -10.18 7.33 11.09
N MET A 44 -10.57 8.08 12.08
CA MET A 44 -10.04 8.24 13.44
C MET A 44 -9.44 6.97 14.07
N GLY A 45 -8.12 6.99 14.35
CA GLY A 45 -7.38 5.89 14.96
C GLY A 45 -6.88 4.82 13.99
N ASN A 46 -7.34 4.82 12.75
CA ASN A 46 -6.87 3.87 11.74
C ASN A 46 -5.37 4.01 11.45
N GLU A 47 -4.82 5.22 11.53
CA GLU A 47 -3.39 5.51 11.36
C GLU A 47 -2.52 4.93 12.49
N LEU A 48 -3.12 4.59 13.63
CA LEU A 48 -2.47 3.89 14.74
C LEU A 48 -2.64 2.37 14.67
N ALA A 49 -3.38 1.87 13.67
CA ALA A 49 -3.90 0.51 13.62
C ALA A 49 -4.67 0.15 14.89
N GLN A 50 -5.49 1.09 15.38
CA GLN A 50 -6.26 0.94 16.61
C GLN A 50 -7.13 -0.31 16.55
N LEU A 51 -7.16 -1.08 17.64
CA LEU A 51 -7.98 -2.28 17.75
C LEU A 51 -9.35 -1.99 18.35
N LYS A 52 -9.49 -0.88 19.12
CA LYS A 52 -10.75 -0.39 19.63
C LYS A 52 -11.42 0.47 18.55
N GLU A 53 -12.70 0.26 18.33
CA GLU A 53 -13.47 1.16 17.46
C GLU A 53 -13.48 2.58 18.01
N TRP A 54 -13.54 3.56 17.10
CA TRP A 54 -13.65 4.95 17.50
C TRP A 54 -14.96 5.20 18.28
N CYS A 55 -14.84 5.99 19.31
CA CYS A 55 -15.96 6.47 20.13
C CYS A 55 -15.79 7.95 20.37
N GLU A 56 -16.84 8.74 20.14
CA GLU A 56 -16.82 10.19 20.32
C GLU A 56 -16.62 10.64 21.78
N LYS A 57 -16.78 9.73 22.75
CA LYS A 57 -16.62 10.00 24.18
C LYS A 57 -15.22 9.68 24.71
N ASP A 58 -14.40 9.02 23.89
CA ASP A 58 -13.09 8.53 24.30
C ASP A 58 -11.99 9.17 23.45
N GLU A 59 -10.80 9.27 24.01
CA GLU A 59 -9.59 9.57 23.23
C GLU A 59 -9.21 8.39 22.33
N LEU A 60 -8.46 8.70 21.27
CA LEU A 60 -7.76 7.67 20.51
C LEU A 60 -6.73 6.96 21.39
N ASP A 61 -6.47 5.69 21.12
CA ASP A 61 -5.55 4.86 21.88
C ASP A 61 -4.08 5.23 21.64
N TRP A 62 -3.67 6.47 21.95
CA TRP A 62 -2.30 6.98 21.79
C TRP A 62 -1.24 6.13 22.48
N ILE A 63 -1.63 5.36 23.50
CA ILE A 63 -0.75 4.41 24.18
C ILE A 63 -0.17 3.36 23.23
N LEU A 64 -0.86 3.06 22.11
CA LEU A 64 -0.41 2.10 21.10
C LEU A 64 0.93 2.49 20.49
N LEU A 65 1.26 3.77 20.43
CA LEU A 65 2.57 4.23 19.91
C LEU A 65 3.76 3.79 20.78
N LYS A 66 3.54 3.29 21.99
CA LYS A 66 4.58 2.66 22.81
C LYS A 66 4.91 1.23 22.37
N PHE A 67 4.09 0.64 21.51
CA PHE A 67 4.33 -0.71 20.97
C PHE A 67 4.99 -0.60 19.58
N PRO A 68 6.16 -1.23 19.39
CA PRO A 68 6.95 -1.04 18.17
C PRO A 68 6.20 -1.29 16.86
N VAL A 69 5.26 -2.23 16.83
CA VAL A 69 4.50 -2.55 15.62
C VAL A 69 3.52 -1.44 15.25
N HIS A 70 2.87 -0.81 16.22
CA HIS A 70 1.97 0.32 16.00
C HIS A 70 2.74 1.59 15.65
N GLU A 71 3.87 1.84 16.32
CA GLU A 71 4.76 2.96 15.98
C GLU A 71 5.27 2.82 14.53
N ALA A 72 5.72 1.63 14.14
CA ALA A 72 6.16 1.34 12.79
C ALA A 72 5.03 1.50 11.75
N PHE A 73 3.81 1.11 12.12
CA PHE A 73 2.63 1.31 11.27
C PHE A 73 2.27 2.78 11.13
N HIS A 74 2.27 3.55 12.21
CA HIS A 74 2.04 4.99 12.17
C HIS A 74 3.07 5.72 11.30
N LYS A 75 4.35 5.34 11.43
CA LYS A 75 5.41 5.84 10.54
C LYS A 75 5.15 5.49 9.08
N PHE A 76 4.67 4.27 8.79
CA PHE A 76 4.27 3.87 7.45
C PHE A 76 3.14 4.77 6.93
N MET A 77 2.10 5.05 7.72
CA MET A 77 1.00 5.92 7.33
C MET A 77 1.47 7.36 7.04
N ALA A 78 2.38 7.89 7.84
CA ALA A 78 2.98 9.20 7.61
C ALA A 78 3.75 9.24 6.28
N ASP A 79 4.59 8.22 6.01
CA ASP A 79 5.36 8.13 4.76
C ASP A 79 4.43 7.90 3.54
N LEU A 80 3.35 7.14 3.69
CA LEU A 80 2.32 6.94 2.65
C LEU A 80 1.62 8.27 2.31
N ASN A 81 1.20 9.03 3.31
CA ASN A 81 0.63 10.37 3.12
C ASN A 81 1.61 11.30 2.38
N GLN A 82 2.88 11.31 2.78
CA GLN A 82 3.90 12.10 2.12
C GLN A 82 4.14 11.65 0.67
N CYS A 83 4.13 10.35 0.41
CA CYS A 83 4.26 9.81 -0.93
C CYS A 83 3.08 10.25 -1.80
N TYR A 84 1.85 10.17 -1.29
CA TYR A 84 0.64 10.63 -1.99
C TYR A 84 0.72 12.13 -2.32
N LEU A 85 1.04 12.97 -1.35
CA LEU A 85 1.07 14.42 -1.53
C LEU A 85 2.17 14.89 -2.49
N LYS A 86 3.31 14.20 -2.54
CA LYS A 86 4.45 14.56 -3.39
C LYS A 86 4.30 14.14 -4.84
N ASN A 87 3.38 13.23 -5.15
CA ASN A 87 3.25 12.65 -6.47
C ASN A 87 1.89 13.00 -7.09
N SER A 88 1.92 13.89 -8.06
CA SER A 88 0.73 14.40 -8.77
C SER A 88 -0.10 13.28 -9.41
N ALA A 89 0.55 12.18 -9.83
CA ALA A 89 -0.11 11.03 -10.41
C ALA A 89 -1.15 10.38 -9.49
N PHE A 90 -1.01 10.53 -8.16
CA PHE A 90 -1.99 9.98 -7.20
C PHE A 90 -3.24 10.85 -7.00
N SER A 91 -3.15 12.18 -7.22
CA SER A 91 -4.19 13.10 -6.77
C SER A 91 -4.80 13.97 -7.86
N GLN A 92 -4.04 14.41 -8.85
CA GLN A 92 -4.52 15.41 -9.81
C GLN A 92 -5.59 14.89 -10.77
N ARG A 93 -5.60 13.58 -11.05
CA ARG A 93 -6.57 12.97 -11.98
C ARG A 93 -7.37 11.84 -11.33
N ASP A 94 -7.72 12.01 -10.06
CA ASP A 94 -8.46 11.00 -9.28
C ASP A 94 -9.87 10.72 -9.83
N PHE A 95 -10.46 11.68 -10.55
CA PHE A 95 -11.81 11.59 -11.10
C PHE A 95 -11.84 11.57 -12.62
N SER A 96 -10.68 11.36 -13.27
CA SER A 96 -10.54 11.29 -14.71
C SER A 96 -10.12 9.90 -15.17
N GLN A 97 -10.74 9.38 -16.21
CA GLN A 97 -10.44 8.05 -16.74
C GLN A 97 -8.99 7.90 -17.21
N ASP A 98 -8.39 8.96 -17.73
CA ASP A 98 -7.00 9.01 -18.19
C ASP A 98 -5.96 9.07 -17.05
N GLY A 99 -6.40 9.21 -15.80
CA GLY A 99 -5.55 9.15 -14.60
C GLY A 99 -5.27 7.75 -14.07
N PHE A 100 -5.86 6.71 -14.67
CA PHE A 100 -5.77 5.33 -14.22
C PHE A 100 -5.78 4.35 -15.38
N SER A 101 -4.95 3.32 -15.30
CA SER A 101 -4.96 2.21 -16.27
C SER A 101 -4.57 0.90 -15.57
N TRP A 102 -5.39 -0.14 -15.72
CA TRP A 102 -4.98 -1.49 -15.33
C TRP A 102 -3.82 -1.95 -16.20
N VAL A 103 -2.79 -2.47 -15.56
CA VAL A 103 -1.71 -3.21 -16.22
C VAL A 103 -2.05 -4.69 -16.25
N ASP A 104 -2.47 -5.23 -15.11
CA ASP A 104 -3.01 -6.60 -15.02
C ASP A 104 -3.92 -6.72 -13.78
N CYS A 105 -5.14 -7.16 -13.99
CA CYS A 105 -6.12 -7.49 -12.95
C CYS A 105 -6.64 -8.93 -13.03
N HIS A 106 -6.00 -9.78 -13.85
CA HIS A 106 -6.43 -11.16 -14.15
C HIS A 106 -5.52 -12.22 -13.51
N GLN A 107 -4.87 -11.87 -12.40
CA GLN A 107 -4.02 -12.77 -11.63
C GLN A 107 -4.69 -13.17 -10.29
N GLU A 108 -5.98 -13.50 -10.34
CA GLU A 108 -6.79 -13.79 -9.15
C GLU A 108 -6.24 -14.98 -8.36
N GLN A 109 -5.72 -16.00 -9.03
CA GLN A 109 -5.12 -17.17 -8.37
C GLN A 109 -3.85 -16.84 -7.57
N LYS A 110 -3.13 -15.79 -7.99
CA LYS A 110 -1.96 -15.25 -7.29
C LYS A 110 -2.32 -14.11 -6.35
N CYS A 111 -3.55 -13.62 -6.38
CA CYS A 111 -4.00 -12.40 -5.70
C CYS A 111 -3.08 -11.21 -5.99
N MET A 112 -2.60 -11.10 -7.23
CA MET A 112 -1.75 -10.00 -7.68
C MET A 112 -2.52 -9.03 -8.56
N TYR A 113 -2.28 -7.74 -8.34
CA TYR A 113 -2.91 -6.66 -9.10
C TYR A 113 -1.89 -5.57 -9.41
N LEU A 114 -1.91 -5.10 -10.64
CA LEU A 114 -1.00 -4.06 -11.12
C LEU A 114 -1.78 -3.01 -11.89
N PHE A 115 -1.53 -1.74 -11.57
CA PHE A 115 -2.09 -0.62 -12.32
C PHE A 115 -1.17 0.60 -12.34
N GLU A 116 -1.43 1.48 -13.29
CA GLU A 116 -0.78 2.77 -13.41
C GLU A 116 -1.65 3.90 -12.87
N ARG A 117 -0.99 4.87 -12.25
CA ARG A 117 -1.52 6.22 -12.00
C ARG A 117 -0.75 7.21 -12.86
N ILE A 118 -1.48 8.10 -13.51
CA ILE A 118 -0.93 8.97 -14.55
C ILE A 118 -1.40 10.40 -14.33
N SER A 119 -0.45 11.36 -14.37
CA SER A 119 -0.76 12.79 -14.42
C SER A 119 0.36 13.53 -15.13
N GLY A 120 0.07 14.14 -16.28
CA GLY A 120 1.09 14.74 -17.14
C GLY A 120 2.18 13.72 -17.50
N ASP A 121 3.43 14.10 -17.28
CA ASP A 121 4.58 13.24 -17.55
C ASP A 121 4.90 12.25 -16.40
N GLN A 122 4.18 12.36 -15.27
CA GLN A 122 4.40 11.46 -14.15
C GLN A 122 3.55 10.20 -14.28
N LYS A 123 4.21 9.06 -14.24
CA LYS A 123 3.57 7.75 -14.25
C LYS A 123 4.09 6.91 -13.09
N ILE A 124 3.16 6.35 -12.31
CA ILE A 124 3.46 5.48 -11.18
C ILE A 124 2.84 4.11 -11.42
N LEU A 125 3.68 3.08 -11.42
CA LEU A 125 3.24 1.68 -11.39
C LEU A 125 3.04 1.25 -9.94
N ALA A 126 1.83 0.80 -9.62
CA ALA A 126 1.48 0.22 -8.33
C ALA A 126 1.33 -1.29 -8.47
N VAL A 127 2.05 -2.05 -7.62
CA VAL A 127 2.12 -3.52 -7.65
C VAL A 127 1.71 -4.06 -6.29
N PHE A 128 0.76 -5.01 -6.28
CA PHE A 128 0.18 -5.58 -5.06
C PHE A 128 0.23 -7.09 -5.08
N ASN A 129 0.56 -7.67 -3.93
CA ASN A 129 0.36 -9.07 -3.61
C ASN A 129 -0.50 -9.15 -2.34
N PHE A 130 -1.74 -9.64 -2.47
CA PHE A 130 -2.68 -9.85 -1.37
C PHE A 130 -2.74 -11.31 -0.89
N SER A 131 -1.84 -12.17 -1.39
CA SER A 131 -1.71 -13.54 -0.89
C SER A 131 -0.77 -13.62 0.30
N ASP A 132 -0.84 -14.70 1.04
CA ASP A 132 0.07 -15.06 2.13
C ASP A 132 1.35 -15.75 1.64
N GLU A 133 1.53 -15.88 0.33
CA GLU A 133 2.68 -16.47 -0.32
C GLU A 133 3.56 -15.45 -1.03
N ILE A 134 4.82 -15.84 -1.30
CA ILE A 134 5.69 -15.09 -2.20
C ILE A 134 5.18 -15.29 -3.63
N GLN A 135 4.88 -14.19 -4.31
CA GLN A 135 4.45 -14.22 -5.70
C GLN A 135 5.49 -13.60 -6.61
N GLU A 136 5.56 -14.12 -7.83
CA GLU A 136 6.41 -13.57 -8.88
C GLU A 136 5.55 -13.21 -10.09
N TYR A 137 5.78 -12.00 -10.61
CA TYR A 137 5.10 -11.48 -11.79
C TYR A 137 6.12 -10.94 -12.79
N THR A 138 6.06 -11.41 -14.01
CA THR A 138 6.85 -10.89 -15.14
C THR A 138 6.00 -9.90 -15.91
N LEU A 139 6.45 -8.65 -15.95
CA LEU A 139 5.76 -7.59 -16.68
C LEU A 139 6.06 -7.71 -18.17
N GLU A 140 5.02 -7.71 -19.00
CA GLU A 140 5.16 -7.72 -20.46
C GLU A 140 5.34 -6.32 -21.05
N LYS A 141 4.88 -5.29 -20.32
CA LYS A 141 5.06 -3.88 -20.68
C LYS A 141 6.41 -3.39 -20.20
N ASP A 142 7.24 -2.91 -21.09
CA ASP A 142 8.53 -2.33 -20.73
C ASP A 142 8.41 -0.84 -20.37
N TYR A 143 9.21 -0.45 -19.37
CA TYR A 143 9.51 0.94 -19.03
C TYR A 143 11.03 1.12 -19.07
N ASP A 144 11.47 2.30 -19.45
CA ASP A 144 12.90 2.63 -19.53
C ASP A 144 13.59 2.65 -18.16
N GLY A 145 12.82 2.74 -17.08
CA GLY A 145 13.37 2.73 -15.73
C GLY A 145 12.32 2.63 -14.63
N TYR A 146 12.78 2.19 -13.47
CA TYR A 146 11.99 2.00 -12.26
C TYR A 146 12.69 2.65 -11.06
N GLU A 147 12.04 3.60 -10.42
CA GLU A 147 12.49 4.17 -9.15
C GLU A 147 11.48 3.83 -8.05
N LEU A 148 11.91 3.10 -7.02
CA LEU A 148 11.06 2.75 -5.90
C LEU A 148 10.72 4.00 -5.08
N LEU A 149 9.43 4.32 -4.98
CA LEU A 149 8.90 5.41 -4.15
C LEU A 149 8.55 4.93 -2.74
N LEU A 150 7.84 3.81 -2.64
CA LEU A 150 7.39 3.24 -1.37
C LEU A 150 7.22 1.72 -1.48
N ALA A 151 7.55 0.99 -0.41
CA ALA A 151 7.23 -0.43 -0.27
C ALA A 151 6.72 -0.72 1.14
N SER A 152 5.62 -1.47 1.24
CA SER A 152 4.93 -1.77 2.51
C SER A 152 5.71 -2.70 3.43
N ASP A 153 6.61 -3.52 2.87
CA ASP A 153 7.36 -4.57 3.57
C ASP A 153 8.79 -4.15 3.99
N MET A 154 9.05 -2.83 4.00
CA MET A 154 10.33 -2.29 4.50
C MET A 154 10.54 -2.56 5.98
N VAL A 155 11.79 -2.83 6.38
CA VAL A 155 12.19 -3.03 7.78
C VAL A 155 11.74 -1.88 8.68
N LYS A 156 11.83 -0.63 8.20
CA LYS A 156 11.42 0.57 8.97
C LYS A 156 9.92 0.61 9.31
N TYR A 157 9.10 -0.24 8.69
CA TYR A 157 7.66 -0.40 8.94
C TYR A 157 7.31 -1.75 9.59
N GLY A 158 8.30 -2.45 10.16
CA GLY A 158 8.12 -3.79 10.72
C GLY A 158 8.10 -4.91 9.67
N GLY A 159 8.46 -4.61 8.42
CA GLY A 159 8.65 -5.60 7.37
C GLY A 159 10.02 -6.28 7.44
N LYS A 160 10.32 -7.13 6.47
CA LYS A 160 11.54 -7.94 6.44
C LYS A 160 12.55 -7.52 5.37
N LYS A 161 12.20 -6.57 4.50
CA LYS A 161 13.02 -6.20 3.35
C LYS A 161 13.71 -4.85 3.51
N ARG A 162 14.94 -4.79 3.00
CA ARG A 162 15.67 -3.54 2.78
C ARG A 162 15.70 -3.26 1.30
N TYR A 163 15.35 -2.04 0.92
CA TYR A 163 15.31 -1.60 -0.46
C TYR A 163 16.31 -0.48 -0.70
N THR A 164 16.82 -0.41 -1.91
CA THR A 164 17.51 0.78 -2.44
C THR A 164 16.56 1.55 -3.35
N LYS A 165 16.78 2.86 -3.52
CA LYS A 165 15.95 3.67 -4.43
C LYS A 165 15.96 3.16 -5.88
N LYS A 166 17.07 2.54 -6.30
CA LYS A 166 17.20 1.89 -7.60
C LYS A 166 17.12 0.38 -7.41
N GLU A 167 15.92 -0.12 -7.19
CA GLU A 167 15.72 -1.57 -7.18
C GLU A 167 15.87 -2.10 -8.60
N LYS A 168 16.70 -3.14 -8.76
CA LYS A 168 16.83 -3.79 -10.06
C LYS A 168 15.67 -4.76 -10.23
N VAL A 169 14.65 -4.35 -10.98
CA VAL A 169 13.48 -5.17 -11.30
C VAL A 169 13.61 -5.90 -12.64
N ILE A 170 14.70 -5.66 -13.38
CA ILE A 170 14.92 -6.25 -14.69
C ILE A 170 15.77 -7.51 -14.59
N THR A 171 15.26 -8.61 -15.11
CA THR A 171 15.99 -9.88 -15.24
C THR A 171 15.81 -10.39 -16.67
N GLY A 172 16.93 -10.61 -17.38
CA GLY A 172 16.89 -11.15 -18.75
C GLY A 172 16.12 -10.29 -19.78
N GLY A 173 16.10 -8.96 -19.59
CA GLY A 173 15.39 -8.02 -20.48
C GLY A 173 13.91 -7.83 -20.17
N LYS A 174 13.37 -8.49 -19.15
CA LYS A 174 11.99 -8.29 -18.66
C LYS A 174 11.99 -7.83 -17.22
N ALA A 175 11.02 -7.00 -16.86
CA ALA A 175 10.81 -6.60 -15.45
C ALA A 175 10.13 -7.74 -14.70
N VAL A 176 10.78 -8.21 -13.62
CA VAL A 176 10.25 -9.27 -12.76
C VAL A 176 10.08 -8.73 -11.34
N PHE A 177 8.84 -8.77 -10.84
CA PHE A 177 8.47 -8.37 -9.49
C PHE A 177 8.34 -9.59 -8.59
N LYS A 178 9.29 -9.78 -7.68
CA LYS A 178 9.16 -10.77 -6.62
C LYS A 178 8.60 -10.11 -5.37
N MET A 179 7.32 -10.34 -5.11
CA MET A 179 6.56 -9.73 -4.04
C MET A 179 6.48 -10.65 -2.83
N GLY A 180 6.76 -10.12 -1.63
CA GLY A 180 6.53 -10.85 -0.39
C GLY A 180 5.03 -11.01 -0.08
N PRO A 181 4.66 -11.86 0.90
CA PRO A 181 3.28 -11.97 1.35
C PRO A 181 2.71 -10.62 1.78
N PHE A 182 1.46 -10.33 1.43
CA PHE A 182 0.76 -9.12 1.79
C PHE A 182 1.61 -7.87 1.63
N SER A 183 2.17 -7.66 0.43
CA SER A 183 3.06 -6.53 0.16
C SER A 183 2.61 -5.70 -1.03
N ALA A 184 2.96 -4.41 -0.98
CA ALA A 184 2.67 -3.46 -2.04
C ALA A 184 3.89 -2.58 -2.31
N ARG A 185 4.05 -2.13 -3.56
CA ARG A 185 5.13 -1.23 -3.98
C ARG A 185 4.63 -0.22 -4.99
N TYR A 186 5.16 1.00 -4.89
CA TYR A 186 5.00 2.05 -5.90
C TYR A 186 6.32 2.33 -6.57
N TYR A 187 6.31 2.38 -7.88
CA TYR A 187 7.45 2.74 -8.71
C TYR A 187 7.12 3.95 -9.58
N LEU A 188 7.97 4.97 -9.52
CA LEU A 188 8.01 5.96 -10.59
C LEU A 188 8.63 5.28 -11.81
N VAL A 189 7.92 5.26 -12.93
CA VAL A 189 8.35 4.61 -14.16
C VAL A 189 8.53 5.64 -15.28
N LYS A 190 9.45 5.35 -16.20
CA LYS A 190 9.80 6.21 -17.33
C LYS A 190 9.59 5.46 -18.64
#